data_5b67b7f5a5ea329193791fe06114f0de
#
_entry.id   5b67b7f5a5ea329193791fe06114f0de
#
_cell.length_a   1.000
_cell.length_b   1.000
_cell.length_c   1.000
_cell.angle_alpha   90.00
_cell.angle_beta   90.00
_cell.angle_gamma   90.00
#
_symmetry.space_group_name_H-M   'P 1'
#
loop_
_entity.id
_entity.type
_entity.pdbx_description
1 polymer ?
#
loop_
_entity_poly.entity_id
_entity_poly.type
_entity_poly.pdbx_seq_one_letter_code
_entity_poly.pdbx_strand_id
1 'polypeptide(L)'
;MLLKKKYAVIFALASTITIGVAALPAANNEYKDFKVLPKNISSKDLSKIMIDDFEDGLGVSCAFCHAAGKDSLQLDFASDVKPEKLIARRMMAMTMGINKKYFGLKHPLLVDSVLAINCITCHNGQPRPGEVETK
;
A
#
# COMPACT_ATOMS: atom_id res chain seq x y z
N MET A 1 27.74 4.25 -51.39
CA MET A 1 26.56 5.08 -51.08
C MET A 1 25.51 4.36 -50.24
N LEU A 2 25.41 3.04 -50.27
CA LEU A 2 24.44 2.21 -49.50
C LEU A 2 24.75 2.10 -47.99
N LEU A 3 26.04 2.14 -47.60
CA LEU A 3 26.46 1.97 -46.21
C LEU A 3 26.00 3.13 -45.34
N LYS A 4 26.07 4.37 -45.84
CA LYS A 4 25.64 5.59 -45.12
C LYS A 4 24.13 5.62 -44.85
N LYS A 5 23.29 5.05 -45.73
CA LYS A 5 21.84 4.94 -45.54
C LYS A 5 21.48 3.96 -44.41
N LYS A 6 22.19 2.83 -44.27
CA LYS A 6 21.96 1.86 -43.19
C LYS A 6 22.24 2.45 -41.80
N TYR A 7 23.30 3.22 -41.63
CA TYR A 7 23.61 3.88 -40.36
C TYR A 7 22.63 4.99 -40.03
N ALA A 8 22.14 5.73 -41.02
CA ALA A 8 21.11 6.76 -40.81
C ALA A 8 19.79 6.16 -40.29
N VAL A 9 19.36 5.00 -40.80
CA VAL A 9 18.15 4.30 -40.35
C VAL A 9 18.33 3.74 -38.94
N ILE A 10 19.51 3.19 -38.60
CA ILE A 10 19.81 2.67 -37.27
C ILE A 10 19.84 3.82 -36.26
N PHE A 11 20.42 4.99 -36.59
CA PHE A 11 20.42 6.16 -35.74
C PHE A 11 19.02 6.74 -35.54
N ALA A 12 18.18 6.76 -36.56
CA ALA A 12 16.80 7.24 -36.46
C ALA A 12 15.95 6.31 -35.56
N LEU A 13 16.10 4.99 -35.69
CA LEU A 13 15.42 4.01 -34.84
C LEU A 13 15.91 4.05 -33.39
N ALA A 14 17.21 4.23 -33.14
CA ALA A 14 17.76 4.36 -31.80
C ALA A 14 17.26 5.64 -31.09
N SER A 15 17.14 6.75 -31.82
CA SER A 15 16.65 8.02 -31.24
C SER A 15 15.16 7.99 -30.91
N THR A 16 14.34 7.24 -31.66
CA THR A 16 12.91 7.08 -31.33
C THR A 16 12.67 6.22 -30.10
N ILE A 17 13.51 5.22 -29.83
CA ILE A 17 13.43 4.37 -28.63
C ILE A 17 13.81 5.16 -27.40
N THR A 18 14.83 6.03 -27.46
CA THR A 18 15.25 6.84 -26.30
C THR A 18 14.24 7.92 -25.93
N ILE A 19 13.49 8.48 -26.87
CA ILE A 19 12.45 9.47 -26.60
C ILE A 19 11.21 8.79 -25.98
N GLY A 20 10.89 7.55 -26.35
CA GLY A 20 9.74 6.80 -25.82
C GLY A 20 9.87 6.38 -24.33
N VAL A 21 11.11 6.19 -23.85
CA VAL A 21 11.33 5.79 -22.43
C VAL A 21 11.31 6.98 -21.47
N ALA A 22 11.58 8.20 -21.96
CA ALA A 22 11.59 9.40 -21.10
C ALA A 22 10.21 9.96 -20.78
N ALA A 23 9.14 9.43 -21.35
CA ALA A 23 7.78 9.96 -21.24
C ALA A 23 6.82 9.08 -20.40
N LEU A 24 7.34 8.15 -19.59
CA LEU A 24 6.51 7.51 -18.58
C LEU A 24 6.25 8.56 -17.48
N PRO A 25 5.00 9.01 -17.30
CA PRO A 25 4.69 9.89 -16.18
C PRO A 25 5.11 9.15 -14.91
N ALA A 26 5.94 9.80 -14.08
CA ALA A 26 6.13 9.36 -12.72
C ALA A 26 4.74 9.20 -12.14
N ALA A 27 4.40 8.00 -11.65
CA ALA A 27 3.13 7.75 -11.02
C ALA A 27 3.01 8.76 -9.86
N ASN A 28 2.27 9.84 -10.09
CA ASN A 28 1.91 10.77 -9.05
C ASN A 28 1.02 9.97 -8.10
N ASN A 29 1.61 9.49 -7.01
CA ASN A 29 0.89 8.84 -5.93
C ASN A 29 -0.02 9.90 -5.28
N GLU A 30 -1.13 10.19 -5.90
CA GLU A 30 -2.15 11.08 -5.36
C GLU A 30 -3.01 10.35 -4.32
N TYR A 31 -2.35 9.60 -3.44
CA TYR A 31 -3.01 9.05 -2.28
C TYR A 31 -3.29 10.18 -1.29
N LYS A 32 -4.53 10.29 -0.87
CA LYS A 32 -5.02 11.37 0.00
C LYS A 32 -5.35 10.81 1.38
N ASP A 33 -5.29 11.70 2.38
CA ASP A 33 -5.78 11.45 3.73
C ASP A 33 -5.00 10.43 4.56
N PHE A 34 -3.67 10.37 4.40
CA PHE A 34 -2.81 9.60 5.31
C PHE A 34 -2.70 10.30 6.67
N LYS A 35 -3.16 9.64 7.72
CA LYS A 35 -3.10 10.14 9.11
C LYS A 35 -2.09 9.37 9.97
N VAL A 36 -1.79 8.14 9.62
CA VAL A 36 -0.86 7.27 10.36
C VAL A 36 0.30 6.82 9.49
N LEU A 37 0.03 6.50 8.23
CA LEU A 37 1.07 6.11 7.28
C LEU A 37 1.86 7.34 6.80
N PRO A 38 3.15 7.17 6.42
CA PRO A 38 3.96 8.24 5.86
C PRO A 38 3.31 8.84 4.60
N LYS A 39 3.34 10.17 4.48
CA LYS A 39 2.76 10.86 3.31
C LYS A 39 3.46 10.52 1.99
N ASN A 40 4.71 10.11 2.06
CA ASN A 40 5.55 9.73 0.93
C ASN A 40 5.65 8.21 0.73
N ILE A 41 4.72 7.44 1.31
CA ILE A 41 4.70 5.98 1.15
C ILE A 41 4.59 5.61 -0.33
N SER A 42 5.37 4.61 -0.76
CA SER A 42 5.28 4.12 -2.13
C SER A 42 3.97 3.37 -2.37
N SER A 43 3.48 3.34 -3.62
CA SER A 43 2.30 2.54 -3.98
C SER A 43 2.48 1.06 -3.66
N LYS A 44 3.70 0.55 -3.85
CA LYS A 44 4.05 -0.84 -3.55
C LYS A 44 3.93 -1.14 -2.06
N ASP A 45 4.47 -0.27 -1.21
CA ASP A 45 4.42 -0.45 0.24
C ASP A 45 3.01 -0.28 0.77
N LEU A 46 2.25 0.69 0.24
CA LEU A 46 0.84 0.86 0.58
C LEU A 46 0.03 -0.39 0.23
N SER A 47 0.20 -0.92 -1.00
CA SER A 47 -0.49 -2.15 -1.43
C SER A 47 -0.11 -3.33 -0.55
N LYS A 48 1.17 -3.45 -0.18
CA LYS A 48 1.63 -4.50 0.72
C LYS A 48 0.93 -4.41 2.08
N ILE A 49 0.87 -3.24 2.71
CA ILE A 49 0.14 -3.05 3.98
C ILE A 49 -1.34 -3.43 3.83
N MET A 50 -2.00 -2.97 2.75
CA MET A 50 -3.43 -3.22 2.57
C MET A 50 -3.74 -4.68 2.29
N ILE A 51 -2.87 -5.42 1.63
CA ILE A 51 -3.04 -6.85 1.34
C ILE A 51 -2.55 -7.69 2.52
N ASP A 52 -1.27 -7.61 2.87
CA ASP A 52 -0.65 -8.55 3.81
C ASP A 52 -1.15 -8.30 5.25
N ASP A 53 -1.21 -7.03 5.69
CA ASP A 53 -1.59 -6.72 7.07
C ASP A 53 -3.10 -6.65 7.30
N PHE A 54 -3.87 -6.13 6.32
CA PHE A 54 -5.31 -5.97 6.50
C PHE A 54 -6.12 -7.08 5.85
N GLU A 55 -5.98 -7.35 4.56
CA GLU A 55 -6.79 -8.38 3.89
C GLU A 55 -6.45 -9.77 4.43
N ASP A 56 -5.19 -10.17 4.38
CA ASP A 56 -4.75 -11.47 4.87
C ASP A 56 -4.67 -11.51 6.39
N GLY A 57 -4.11 -10.47 7.02
CA GLY A 57 -3.90 -10.42 8.47
C GLY A 57 -5.18 -10.38 9.30
N LEU A 58 -6.25 -9.78 8.77
CA LEU A 58 -7.56 -9.67 9.41
C LEU A 58 -8.65 -10.53 8.74
N GLY A 59 -8.40 -11.11 7.57
CA GLY A 59 -9.38 -11.90 6.83
C GLY A 59 -10.57 -11.08 6.32
N VAL A 60 -10.36 -9.81 5.95
CA VAL A 60 -11.42 -8.89 5.53
C VAL A 60 -11.18 -8.37 4.11
N SER A 61 -12.24 -8.04 3.39
CA SER A 61 -12.13 -7.39 2.08
C SER A 61 -11.87 -5.88 2.21
N CYS A 62 -11.41 -5.24 1.12
CA CYS A 62 -11.21 -3.79 1.05
C CYS A 62 -12.47 -3.00 1.44
N ALA A 63 -13.66 -3.48 1.08
CA ALA A 63 -14.94 -2.85 1.40
C ALA A 63 -15.29 -2.87 2.89
N PHE A 64 -14.61 -3.66 3.71
CA PHE A 64 -14.81 -3.65 5.16
C PHE A 64 -14.44 -2.29 5.77
N CYS A 65 -13.31 -1.70 5.35
CA CYS A 65 -12.82 -0.41 5.86
C CYS A 65 -13.06 0.76 4.91
N HIS A 66 -13.23 0.53 3.60
CA HIS A 66 -13.39 1.57 2.61
C HIS A 66 -14.84 1.65 2.11
N ALA A 67 -15.37 2.86 2.06
CA ALA A 67 -16.75 3.10 1.61
C ALA A 67 -16.87 2.93 0.09
N ALA A 68 -18.09 2.66 -0.38
CA ALA A 68 -18.38 2.74 -1.81
C ALA A 68 -18.19 4.17 -2.31
N GLY A 69 -17.58 4.32 -3.47
CA GLY A 69 -17.48 5.59 -4.19
C GLY A 69 -18.82 6.01 -4.80
N LYS A 70 -18.84 7.18 -5.41
CA LYS A 70 -20.07 7.73 -6.00
C LYS A 70 -20.72 6.82 -7.03
N ASP A 71 -19.91 6.09 -7.79
CA ASP A 71 -20.39 5.22 -8.89
C ASP A 71 -20.61 3.76 -8.45
N SER A 72 -20.61 3.45 -7.16
CA SER A 72 -20.79 2.11 -6.57
C SER A 72 -19.83 1.01 -7.07
N LEU A 73 -19.13 1.22 -8.20
CA LEU A 73 -18.20 0.28 -8.81
C LEU A 73 -16.76 0.41 -8.26
N GLN A 74 -16.46 1.51 -7.60
CA GLN A 74 -15.15 1.79 -7.03
C GLN A 74 -15.29 2.16 -5.56
N LEU A 75 -14.23 1.91 -4.78
CA LEU A 75 -14.18 2.29 -3.38
C LEU A 75 -13.61 3.72 -3.24
N ASP A 76 -14.17 4.49 -2.32
CA ASP A 76 -13.60 5.75 -1.87
C ASP A 76 -12.56 5.48 -0.77
N PHE A 77 -11.30 5.31 -1.20
CA PHE A 77 -10.19 5.03 -0.30
C PHE A 77 -9.84 6.22 0.60
N ALA A 78 -10.26 7.44 0.29
CA ALA A 78 -10.01 8.63 1.09
C ALA A 78 -11.07 8.83 2.19
N SER A 79 -12.29 8.42 1.97
CA SER A 79 -13.42 8.60 2.89
C SER A 79 -13.17 8.00 4.28
N ASP A 80 -13.53 8.74 5.32
CA ASP A 80 -13.48 8.33 6.73
C ASP A 80 -14.87 7.98 7.29
N VAL A 81 -15.87 7.77 6.44
CA VAL A 81 -17.24 7.51 6.88
C VAL A 81 -17.37 6.16 7.61
N LYS A 82 -16.50 5.20 7.33
CA LYS A 82 -16.53 3.87 7.96
C LYS A 82 -15.77 3.87 9.30
N PRO A 83 -16.41 3.50 10.40
CA PRO A 83 -15.76 3.43 11.71
C PRO A 83 -14.62 2.41 11.76
N GLU A 84 -14.69 1.34 10.98
CA GLU A 84 -13.66 0.31 10.89
C GLU A 84 -12.32 0.91 10.43
N LYS A 85 -12.34 1.88 9.52
CA LYS A 85 -11.13 2.59 9.07
C LYS A 85 -10.48 3.40 10.19
N LEU A 86 -11.29 4.03 11.05
CA LEU A 86 -10.79 4.77 12.21
C LEU A 86 -10.20 3.83 13.26
N ILE A 87 -10.84 2.68 13.49
CA ILE A 87 -10.34 1.63 14.38
C ILE A 87 -9.00 1.10 13.84
N ALA A 88 -8.92 0.78 12.56
CA ALA A 88 -7.68 0.31 11.92
C ALA A 88 -6.52 1.28 12.12
N ARG A 89 -6.73 2.59 12.00
CA ARG A 89 -5.70 3.61 12.27
C ARG A 89 -5.22 3.57 13.73
N ARG A 90 -6.11 3.36 14.68
CA ARG A 90 -5.73 3.22 16.09
C ARG A 90 -4.95 1.94 16.34
N MET A 91 -5.31 0.83 15.69
CA MET A 91 -4.59 -0.44 15.75
C MET A 91 -3.19 -0.31 15.15
N MET A 92 -3.03 0.35 13.98
CA MET A 92 -1.72 0.65 13.42
C MET A 92 -0.83 1.42 14.41
N ALA A 93 -1.36 2.50 14.99
CA ALA A 93 -0.62 3.31 15.97
C ALA A 93 -0.25 2.49 17.22
N MET A 94 -1.14 1.64 17.71
CA MET A 94 -0.89 0.73 18.82
C MET A 94 0.20 -0.27 18.50
N THR A 95 0.14 -0.95 17.34
CA THR A 95 1.15 -1.93 16.91
C THR A 95 2.53 -1.31 16.83
N MET A 96 2.65 -0.14 16.19
CA MET A 96 3.92 0.60 16.15
C MET A 96 4.38 1.05 17.53
N GLY A 97 3.45 1.48 18.38
CA GLY A 97 3.72 1.87 19.78
C GLY A 97 4.27 0.71 20.61
N ILE A 98 3.73 -0.48 20.46
CA ILE A 98 4.21 -1.70 21.15
C ILE A 98 5.62 -2.05 20.67
N ASN A 99 5.84 -2.10 19.36
CA ASN A 99 7.16 -2.38 18.76
C ASN A 99 8.22 -1.40 19.27
N LYS A 100 7.87 -0.12 19.33
CA LYS A 100 8.76 0.92 19.86
C LYS A 100 9.03 0.74 21.35
N LYS A 101 7.99 0.61 22.18
CA LYS A 101 8.08 0.67 23.63
C LYS A 101 8.67 -0.60 24.22
N TYR A 102 8.24 -1.77 23.74
CA TYR A 102 8.56 -3.05 24.38
C TYR A 102 9.66 -3.83 23.64
N PHE A 103 9.85 -3.57 22.35
CA PHE A 103 10.88 -4.23 21.54
C PHE A 103 12.02 -3.30 21.12
N GLY A 104 12.00 -2.04 21.56
CA GLY A 104 13.11 -1.11 21.37
C GLY A 104 13.32 -0.63 19.92
N LEU A 105 12.35 -0.82 19.02
CA LEU A 105 12.47 -0.34 17.65
C LEU A 105 12.35 1.19 17.63
N LYS A 106 13.35 1.89 17.05
CA LYS A 106 13.41 3.36 17.10
C LYS A 106 12.28 4.04 16.31
N HIS A 107 12.04 3.57 15.10
CA HIS A 107 11.04 4.13 14.16
C HIS A 107 10.33 2.99 13.41
N PRO A 108 9.51 2.19 14.13
CA PRO A 108 8.83 1.06 13.48
C PRO A 108 7.80 1.57 12.45
N LEU A 109 7.85 1.01 11.25
CA LEU A 109 6.87 1.23 10.19
C LEU A 109 6.22 -0.12 9.84
N LEU A 110 4.95 -0.12 9.46
CA LEU A 110 4.24 -1.36 9.08
C LEU A 110 4.88 -2.09 7.90
N VAL A 111 5.61 -1.39 7.04
CA VAL A 111 6.36 -1.99 5.92
C VAL A 111 7.67 -2.66 6.35
N ASP A 112 8.09 -2.48 7.61
CA ASP A 112 9.34 -3.05 8.09
C ASP A 112 9.21 -4.57 8.27
N SER A 113 10.10 -5.32 7.63
CA SER A 113 10.19 -6.77 7.80
C SER A 113 10.69 -7.22 9.18
N VAL A 114 11.09 -6.28 10.01
CA VAL A 114 11.71 -6.52 11.32
C VAL A 114 10.78 -6.19 12.50
N LEU A 115 9.48 -6.01 12.27
CA LEU A 115 8.52 -5.82 13.36
C LEU A 115 8.46 -7.10 14.22
N ALA A 116 8.56 -6.93 15.55
CA ALA A 116 8.42 -8.03 16.50
C ALA A 116 6.98 -8.53 16.58
N ILE A 117 6.02 -7.61 16.44
CA ILE A 117 4.60 -7.90 16.28
C ILE A 117 4.01 -7.13 15.12
N ASN A 118 3.05 -7.73 14.43
CA ASN A 118 2.27 -7.14 13.34
C ASN A 118 0.77 -7.44 13.51
N CYS A 119 -0.06 -7.15 12.53
CA CYS A 119 -1.51 -7.34 12.62
C CYS A 119 -1.88 -8.81 12.84
N ILE A 120 -1.27 -9.73 12.08
CA ILE A 120 -1.55 -11.16 12.17
C ILE A 120 -1.18 -11.77 13.53
N THR A 121 -0.19 -11.19 14.23
CA THR A 121 0.23 -11.66 15.56
C THR A 121 -0.93 -11.71 16.57
N CYS A 122 -1.84 -10.75 16.47
CA CYS A 122 -2.99 -10.66 17.37
C CYS A 122 -4.28 -11.12 16.68
N HIS A 123 -4.45 -10.83 15.40
CA HIS A 123 -5.69 -11.06 14.68
C HIS A 123 -5.80 -12.46 14.07
N ASN A 124 -4.67 -13.07 13.67
CA ASN A 124 -4.63 -14.44 13.13
C ASN A 124 -5.67 -14.69 12.02
N GLY A 125 -5.82 -13.72 11.09
CA GLY A 125 -6.78 -13.82 9.99
C GLY A 125 -8.23 -13.50 10.36
N GLN A 126 -8.47 -12.84 11.51
CA GLN A 126 -9.82 -12.46 11.96
C GLN A 126 -9.89 -10.97 12.33
N PRO A 127 -11.00 -10.27 12.02
CA PRO A 127 -11.12 -8.84 12.29
C PRO A 127 -11.18 -8.52 13.79
N ARG A 128 -11.53 -9.51 14.63
CA ARG A 128 -11.55 -9.40 16.10
C ARG A 128 -10.71 -10.48 16.73
N PRO A 129 -9.64 -10.12 17.48
CA PRO A 129 -8.83 -11.12 18.17
C PRO A 129 -9.67 -11.94 19.15
N GLY A 130 -9.49 -13.25 19.15
CA GLY A 130 -10.12 -14.15 20.13
C GLY A 130 -11.57 -14.56 19.81
N GLU A 131 -12.17 -14.12 18.71
CA GLU A 131 -13.41 -14.73 18.22
C GLU A 131 -13.09 -16.11 17.64
N VAL A 132 -13.52 -17.17 18.35
CA VAL A 132 -13.49 -18.53 17.81
C VAL A 132 -14.78 -18.73 17.04
N GLU A 133 -14.71 -18.94 15.72
CA GLU A 133 -15.88 -19.39 14.97
C GLU A 133 -16.31 -20.75 15.55
N THR A 134 -17.39 -20.74 16.33
CA THR A 134 -18.11 -21.97 16.67
C THR A 134 -18.80 -22.45 15.40
N LYS A 135 -18.20 -23.46 14.76
CA LYS A 135 -18.83 -24.20 13.67
C LYS A 135 -20.04 -24.99 14.18
#